data_2834844b248e05980e8439e05c3c60b2
#
_entry.id   2834844b248e05980e8439e05c3c60b2
#
_cell.length_a   1.000
_cell.length_b   1.000
_cell.length_c   1.000
_cell.angle_alpha   90.00
_cell.angle_beta   90.00
_cell.angle_gamma   90.00
#
_symmetry.space_group_name_H-M   'P 1'
#
loop_
_entity.id
_entity.type
_entity.pdbx_description
1 polymer ?
#
loop_
_entity_poly.entity_id
_entity_poly.type
_entity_poly.pdbx_seq_one_letter_code
_entity_poly.pdbx_strand_id
1 'polypeptide(L)'
;EPDNNQYTTDFSQYELKKDEIPQVNQLISEYFQAKVDQDAQTLYRIFGKSDDTGLDARKEELKNEAVYIEDYVDIVCYTKPGLTEDSYVAYVTYEVKFRRVETLAPGLMWCYVVKDDNGNYIIRENVVGDEADYVAKQNQSEDVKLLSNQVNERLRQGIESDTVLAGIYKDLRNGAVVHSSEEETETGDSTVILEEEGGEGQENGGPQPSQDPSADG
;
A
#
# COMPACT_ATOMS: atom_id res chain seq x y z
N GLU A 1 16.03 9.83 21.67
CA GLU A 1 14.71 10.33 21.26
C GLU A 1 13.78 9.13 21.18
N PRO A 2 12.55 9.20 21.71
CA PRO A 2 11.65 8.06 21.62
C PRO A 2 11.30 7.82 20.17
N ASP A 3 11.45 6.58 19.73
CA ASP A 3 11.05 6.08 18.41
C ASP A 3 9.56 6.43 18.17
N ASN A 4 9.32 7.46 17.40
CA ASN A 4 8.00 8.05 17.23
C ASN A 4 7.09 7.20 16.30
N ASN A 5 7.65 6.13 15.72
CA ASN A 5 6.97 5.22 14.81
C ASN A 5 6.59 3.88 15.45
N GLN A 6 6.61 3.77 16.77
CA GLN A 6 6.17 2.53 17.40
C GLN A 6 4.63 2.51 17.52
N TYR A 7 4.02 1.72 16.68
CA TYR A 7 2.65 1.28 16.89
C TYR A 7 2.62 0.40 18.14
N THR A 8 1.81 0.78 19.13
CA THR A 8 1.80 0.16 20.46
C THR A 8 1.03 -1.14 20.54
N THR A 9 0.47 -1.61 19.43
CA THR A 9 -0.30 -2.84 19.39
C THR A 9 0.61 -4.05 19.57
N ASP A 10 0.26 -4.91 20.51
CA ASP A 10 0.88 -6.20 20.69
C ASP A 10 0.30 -7.22 19.69
N PHE A 11 1.08 -7.54 18.66
CA PHE A 11 0.75 -8.55 17.66
C PHE A 11 1.17 -9.97 18.04
N SER A 12 1.67 -10.21 19.26
CA SER A 12 2.20 -11.52 19.67
C SER A 12 1.19 -12.67 19.55
N GLN A 13 -0.10 -12.36 19.70
CA GLN A 13 -1.21 -13.34 19.59
C GLN A 13 -1.77 -13.49 18.18
N TYR A 14 -1.33 -12.65 17.24
CA TYR A 14 -1.78 -12.67 15.86
C TYR A 14 -0.78 -13.40 14.95
N GLU A 15 -1.23 -13.75 13.77
CA GLU A 15 -0.39 -14.35 12.73
C GLU A 15 0.60 -13.35 12.14
N LEU A 16 0.23 -12.07 12.12
CA LEU A 16 1.08 -10.97 11.69
C LEU A 16 2.25 -10.76 12.66
N LYS A 17 3.49 -10.94 12.18
CA LYS A 17 4.70 -10.85 13.00
C LYS A 17 5.63 -9.75 12.54
N LYS A 18 6.11 -8.97 13.50
CA LYS A 18 7.06 -7.88 13.25
C LYS A 18 8.49 -8.42 13.13
N ASP A 19 9.22 -8.00 12.10
CA ASP A 19 10.66 -8.24 11.89
C ASP A 19 11.10 -9.71 11.98
N GLU A 20 10.22 -10.66 11.68
CA GLU A 20 10.48 -12.08 11.90
C GLU A 20 11.44 -12.70 10.88
N ILE A 21 11.43 -12.22 9.63
CA ILE A 21 12.19 -12.80 8.52
C ILE A 21 13.28 -11.82 8.06
N PRO A 22 14.53 -11.95 8.56
CA PRO A 22 15.60 -10.99 8.26
C PRO A 22 15.86 -10.76 6.77
N GLN A 23 15.77 -11.81 5.95
CA GLN A 23 15.99 -11.70 4.51
C GLN A 23 14.89 -10.90 3.82
N VAL A 24 13.64 -11.01 4.29
CA VAL A 24 12.52 -10.20 3.78
C VAL A 24 12.71 -8.75 4.23
N ASN A 25 13.09 -8.51 5.47
CA ASN A 25 13.38 -7.17 5.97
C ASN A 25 14.47 -6.48 5.15
N GLN A 26 15.54 -7.21 4.81
CA GLN A 26 16.61 -6.70 3.96
C GLN A 26 16.10 -6.36 2.55
N LEU A 27 15.31 -7.24 1.94
CA LEU A 27 14.72 -7.01 0.62
C LEU A 27 13.86 -5.74 0.60
N ILE A 28 13.06 -5.54 1.64
CA ILE A 28 12.23 -4.34 1.79
C ILE A 28 13.09 -3.09 1.95
N SER A 29 14.14 -3.15 2.76
CA SER A 29 15.07 -2.03 2.90
C SER A 29 15.74 -1.65 1.57
N GLU A 30 16.16 -2.65 0.79
CA GLU A 30 16.74 -2.44 -0.55
C GLU A 30 15.71 -1.84 -1.51
N TYR A 31 14.46 -2.25 -1.43
CA TYR A 31 13.36 -1.69 -2.23
C TYR A 31 13.19 -0.18 -1.98
N PHE A 32 13.08 0.25 -0.74
CA PHE A 32 12.93 1.68 -0.42
C PHE A 32 14.19 2.49 -0.76
N GLN A 33 15.36 1.93 -0.52
CA GLN A 33 16.61 2.59 -0.90
C GLN A 33 16.71 2.78 -2.41
N ALA A 34 16.33 1.76 -3.20
CA ALA A 34 16.31 1.87 -4.65
C ALA A 34 15.33 2.94 -5.16
N LYS A 35 14.20 3.12 -4.48
CA LYS A 35 13.26 4.20 -4.78
C LYS A 35 13.89 5.58 -4.53
N VAL A 36 14.52 5.77 -3.38
CA VAL A 36 15.19 7.03 -3.03
C VAL A 36 16.33 7.35 -3.99
N ASP A 37 17.13 6.35 -4.34
CA ASP A 37 18.26 6.47 -5.26
C ASP A 37 17.85 6.52 -6.73
N GLN A 38 16.57 6.36 -7.04
CA GLN A 38 16.01 6.26 -8.40
C GLN A 38 16.67 5.11 -9.20
N ASP A 39 17.02 4.03 -8.52
CA ASP A 39 17.71 2.88 -9.11
C ASP A 39 16.70 1.83 -9.63
N ALA A 40 16.21 2.05 -10.85
CA ALA A 40 15.29 1.16 -11.53
C ALA A 40 15.88 -0.24 -11.79
N GLN A 41 17.19 -0.35 -11.96
CA GLN A 41 17.86 -1.64 -12.17
C GLN A 41 17.77 -2.51 -10.91
N THR A 42 18.04 -1.92 -9.73
CA THR A 42 17.87 -2.64 -8.46
C THR A 42 16.43 -3.04 -8.22
N LEU A 43 15.44 -2.18 -8.55
CA LEU A 43 14.03 -2.55 -8.47
C LEU A 43 13.71 -3.74 -9.39
N TYR A 44 14.22 -3.78 -10.61
CA TYR A 44 14.02 -4.90 -11.53
C TYR A 44 14.59 -6.21 -10.97
N ARG A 45 15.78 -6.15 -10.38
CA ARG A 45 16.35 -7.29 -9.66
C ARG A 45 15.45 -7.76 -8.51
N ILE A 46 14.94 -6.83 -7.70
CA ILE A 46 14.04 -7.12 -6.58
C ILE A 46 12.75 -7.79 -7.07
N PHE A 47 12.22 -7.39 -8.23
CA PHE A 47 11.06 -8.01 -8.86
C PHE A 47 11.36 -9.30 -9.63
N GLY A 48 12.61 -9.74 -9.65
CA GLY A 48 13.02 -10.95 -10.38
C GLY A 48 12.90 -10.81 -11.91
N LYS A 49 12.91 -9.58 -12.43
CA LYS A 49 12.87 -9.34 -13.87
C LYS A 49 14.20 -9.70 -14.54
N SER A 50 14.12 -10.41 -15.65
CA SER A 50 15.28 -10.87 -16.40
C SER A 50 15.64 -10.02 -17.62
N ASP A 51 14.78 -9.07 -17.98
CA ASP A 51 14.97 -8.19 -19.14
C ASP A 51 14.68 -6.72 -18.78
N ASP A 52 15.00 -5.83 -19.69
CA ASP A 52 14.85 -4.38 -19.50
C ASP A 52 13.52 -3.83 -20.06
N THR A 53 12.54 -4.69 -20.33
CA THR A 53 11.22 -4.25 -20.82
C THR A 53 10.56 -3.31 -19.82
N GLY A 54 10.22 -2.10 -20.26
CA GLY A 54 9.62 -1.06 -19.43
C GLY A 54 10.58 -0.33 -18.49
N LEU A 55 11.88 -0.62 -18.52
CA LEU A 55 12.86 -0.01 -17.62
C LEU A 55 12.90 1.52 -17.72
N ASP A 56 12.80 2.08 -18.94
CA ASP A 56 12.82 3.53 -19.11
C ASP A 56 11.56 4.20 -18.55
N ALA A 57 10.41 3.55 -18.66
CA ALA A 57 9.18 4.01 -18.01
C ALA A 57 9.34 3.99 -16.48
N ARG A 58 9.91 2.93 -15.92
CA ARG A 58 10.19 2.85 -14.49
C ARG A 58 11.15 3.94 -14.00
N LYS A 59 12.19 4.24 -14.77
CA LYS A 59 13.09 5.37 -14.46
C LYS A 59 12.37 6.71 -14.42
N GLU A 60 11.45 6.93 -15.36
CA GLU A 60 10.68 8.18 -15.39
C GLU A 60 9.69 8.26 -14.22
N GLU A 61 9.06 7.15 -13.84
CA GLU A 61 8.20 7.08 -12.64
C GLU A 61 8.99 7.46 -11.37
N LEU A 62 10.16 6.84 -11.15
CA LEU A 62 11.01 7.14 -9.99
C LEU A 62 11.46 8.60 -9.97
N LYS A 63 11.79 9.15 -11.12
CA LYS A 63 12.16 10.56 -11.26
C LYS A 63 10.99 11.49 -10.92
N ASN A 64 9.78 11.15 -11.36
CA ASN A 64 8.57 11.92 -11.06
C ASN A 64 8.25 11.87 -9.57
N GLU A 65 8.36 10.69 -8.95
CA GLU A 65 8.18 10.51 -7.52
C GLU A 65 9.19 11.34 -6.70
N ALA A 66 10.45 11.34 -7.11
CA ALA A 66 11.53 12.09 -6.45
C ALA A 66 11.37 13.62 -6.51
N VAL A 67 10.47 14.14 -7.35
CA VAL A 67 10.10 15.57 -7.32
C VAL A 67 9.42 15.94 -6.01
N TYR A 68 8.64 15.04 -5.45
CA TYR A 68 7.82 15.26 -4.24
C TYR A 68 8.43 14.61 -3.00
N ILE A 69 8.99 13.41 -3.14
CA ILE A 69 9.49 12.59 -2.04
C ILE A 69 11.00 12.78 -1.92
N GLU A 70 11.43 13.10 -0.71
CA GLU A 70 12.84 13.22 -0.36
C GLU A 70 13.42 11.91 0.16
N ASP A 71 12.65 11.22 1.04
CA ASP A 71 13.10 10.01 1.71
C ASP A 71 11.93 9.17 2.22
N TYR A 72 12.22 7.92 2.54
CA TYR A 72 11.38 7.01 3.30
C TYR A 72 12.14 6.61 4.57
N VAL A 73 11.53 6.82 5.72
CA VAL A 73 12.15 6.55 7.01
C VAL A 73 11.26 5.66 7.89
N ASP A 74 11.81 5.17 8.98
CA ASP A 74 11.10 4.36 9.97
C ASP A 74 10.38 3.15 9.36
N ILE A 75 11.05 2.46 8.46
CA ILE A 75 10.53 1.31 7.74
C ILE A 75 10.47 0.10 8.67
N VAL A 76 9.28 -0.46 8.85
CA VAL A 76 9.04 -1.66 9.66
C VAL A 76 8.28 -2.69 8.84
N CYS A 77 8.81 -3.91 8.78
CA CYS A 77 8.23 -5.02 8.04
C CYS A 77 7.47 -5.98 8.98
N TYR A 78 6.20 -6.20 8.68
CA TYR A 78 5.38 -7.26 9.27
C TYR A 78 5.13 -8.33 8.23
N THR A 79 5.17 -9.59 8.61
CA THR A 79 4.93 -10.70 7.68
C THR A 79 3.84 -11.64 8.18
N LYS A 80 3.12 -12.21 7.24
CA LYS A 80 2.25 -13.39 7.40
C LYS A 80 2.70 -14.46 6.43
N PRO A 81 2.50 -15.76 6.75
CA PRO A 81 2.74 -16.82 5.76
C PRO A 81 1.95 -16.54 4.47
N GLY A 82 2.57 -16.80 3.33
CA GLY A 82 1.91 -16.76 2.03
C GLY A 82 1.14 -18.03 1.72
N LEU A 83 0.70 -18.14 0.48
CA LEU A 83 -0.07 -19.29 -0.01
C LEU A 83 0.77 -20.58 -0.09
N THR A 84 2.06 -20.44 -0.35
CA THR A 84 2.98 -21.56 -0.49
C THR A 84 4.11 -21.50 0.55
N GLU A 85 4.80 -22.63 0.76
CA GLU A 85 5.98 -22.67 1.62
C GLU A 85 7.02 -21.66 1.16
N ASP A 86 7.72 -21.02 2.09
CA ASP A 86 8.69 -19.94 1.82
C ASP A 86 8.14 -18.73 1.05
N SER A 87 6.85 -18.51 1.08
CA SER A 87 6.22 -17.27 0.60
C SER A 87 5.61 -16.48 1.74
N TYR A 88 5.55 -15.17 1.59
CA TYR A 88 5.06 -14.26 2.63
C TYR A 88 4.22 -13.15 2.04
N VAL A 89 3.20 -12.72 2.77
CA VAL A 89 2.60 -11.40 2.57
C VAL A 89 3.29 -10.45 3.54
N ALA A 90 3.99 -9.47 3.02
CA ALA A 90 4.67 -8.45 3.81
C ALA A 90 3.80 -7.18 3.86
N TYR A 91 3.56 -6.70 5.07
CA TYR A 91 2.91 -5.42 5.34
C TYR A 91 3.97 -4.49 5.92
N VAL A 92 4.21 -3.40 5.24
CA VAL A 92 5.34 -2.52 5.58
C VAL A 92 4.81 -1.15 5.96
N THR A 93 5.06 -0.74 7.19
CA THR A 93 4.85 0.63 7.62
C THR A 93 6.10 1.45 7.38
N TYR A 94 5.92 2.69 6.99
CA TYR A 94 7.00 3.63 6.74
C TYR A 94 6.52 5.05 6.96
N GLU A 95 7.43 5.99 6.98
CA GLU A 95 7.08 7.41 6.95
C GLU A 95 7.70 8.07 5.74
N VAL A 96 6.90 8.81 5.00
CA VAL A 96 7.33 9.58 3.83
C VAL A 96 7.78 10.95 4.29
N LYS A 97 8.99 11.32 3.91
CA LYS A 97 9.48 12.68 3.99
C LYS A 97 9.25 13.39 2.66
N PHE A 98 8.23 14.23 2.61
CA PHE A 98 8.00 15.07 1.45
C PHE A 98 8.94 16.28 1.44
N ARG A 99 9.38 16.68 0.26
CA ARG A 99 10.21 17.87 0.11
C ARG A 99 9.47 19.12 0.61
N ARG A 100 10.13 19.91 1.44
CA ARG A 100 9.61 21.17 2.00
C ARG A 100 8.43 20.98 2.97
N VAL A 101 8.24 19.78 3.49
CA VAL A 101 7.27 19.47 4.54
C VAL A 101 8.03 18.93 5.73
N GLU A 102 7.76 19.49 6.92
CA GLU A 102 8.42 19.04 8.16
C GLU A 102 7.76 17.80 8.75
N THR A 103 6.44 17.69 8.58
CA THR A 103 5.67 16.57 9.10
C THR A 103 5.89 15.32 8.26
N LEU A 104 6.35 14.26 8.91
CA LEU A 104 6.44 12.94 8.28
C LEU A 104 5.04 12.34 8.09
N ALA A 105 4.82 11.73 6.94
CA ALA A 105 3.54 11.14 6.59
C ALA A 105 3.60 9.61 6.70
N PRO A 106 2.88 8.99 7.65
CA PRO A 106 2.84 7.54 7.76
C PRO A 106 2.16 6.91 6.54
N GLY A 107 2.71 5.78 6.12
CA GLY A 107 2.18 4.97 5.04
C GLY A 107 2.22 3.48 5.37
N LEU A 108 1.45 2.72 4.66
CA LEU A 108 1.41 1.26 4.72
C LEU A 108 1.32 0.72 3.29
N MET A 109 2.20 -0.19 2.95
CA MET A 109 2.10 -0.97 1.72
C MET A 109 2.05 -2.46 2.04
N TRP A 110 1.57 -3.25 1.09
CA TRP A 110 1.74 -4.69 1.13
C TRP A 110 2.48 -5.16 -0.13
N CYS A 111 3.21 -6.25 -0.01
CA CYS A 111 3.78 -6.96 -1.16
C CYS A 111 3.77 -8.46 -0.91
N TYR A 112 3.80 -9.23 -2.00
CA TYR A 112 3.90 -10.67 -1.96
C TYR A 112 5.33 -11.10 -2.27
N VAL A 113 5.95 -11.81 -1.34
CA VAL A 113 7.35 -12.20 -1.40
C VAL A 113 7.46 -13.70 -1.62
N VAL A 114 8.24 -14.11 -2.60
CA VAL A 114 8.50 -15.52 -2.93
C VAL A 114 9.98 -15.75 -3.13
N LYS A 115 10.40 -17.01 -3.16
CA LYS A 115 11.74 -17.37 -3.61
C LYS A 115 11.75 -17.61 -5.12
N ASP A 116 12.79 -17.12 -5.77
CA ASP A 116 13.11 -17.47 -7.17
C ASP A 116 13.75 -18.87 -7.26
N ASP A 117 14.03 -19.32 -8.48
CA ASP A 117 14.64 -20.63 -8.75
C ASP A 117 16.06 -20.78 -8.14
N ASN A 118 16.69 -19.67 -7.79
CA ASN A 118 18.01 -19.63 -7.13
C ASN A 118 17.90 -19.58 -5.60
N GLY A 119 16.69 -19.54 -5.06
CA GLY A 119 16.44 -19.45 -3.63
C GLY A 119 16.53 -18.04 -3.04
N ASN A 120 16.62 -17.00 -3.87
CA ASN A 120 16.60 -15.63 -3.42
C ASN A 120 15.17 -15.13 -3.28
N TYR A 121 14.90 -14.34 -2.26
CA TYR A 121 13.61 -13.67 -2.13
C TYR A 121 13.48 -12.55 -3.16
N ILE A 122 12.32 -12.51 -3.78
CA ILE A 122 11.89 -11.47 -4.72
C ILE A 122 10.49 -10.99 -4.35
N ILE A 123 10.14 -9.77 -4.77
CA ILE A 123 8.80 -9.21 -4.67
C ILE A 123 8.06 -9.48 -5.98
N ARG A 124 6.85 -10.05 -5.90
CA ARG A 124 5.95 -10.13 -7.05
C ARG A 124 5.56 -8.73 -7.50
N GLU A 125 5.90 -8.34 -8.71
CA GLU A 125 5.46 -7.05 -9.26
C GLU A 125 3.94 -7.06 -9.52
N ASN A 126 3.43 -8.17 -10.04
CA ASN A 126 1.99 -8.38 -10.28
C ASN A 126 1.53 -9.62 -9.53
N VAL A 127 0.57 -9.45 -8.63
CA VAL A 127 -0.05 -10.54 -7.89
C VAL A 127 -1.40 -10.86 -8.54
N VAL A 128 -1.55 -12.08 -9.05
CA VAL A 128 -2.73 -12.51 -9.81
C VAL A 128 -3.23 -13.88 -9.36
N GLY A 129 -4.45 -14.24 -9.76
CA GLY A 129 -5.03 -15.56 -9.52
C GLY A 129 -5.15 -15.91 -8.03
N ASP A 130 -4.79 -17.13 -7.67
CA ASP A 130 -4.92 -17.64 -6.30
C ASP A 130 -4.11 -16.84 -5.28
N GLU A 131 -2.95 -16.30 -5.66
CA GLU A 131 -2.14 -15.42 -4.80
C GLU A 131 -2.90 -14.10 -4.53
N ALA A 132 -3.53 -13.52 -5.53
CA ALA A 132 -4.32 -12.29 -5.36
C ALA A 132 -5.54 -12.52 -4.47
N ASP A 133 -6.27 -13.61 -4.66
CA ASP A 133 -7.42 -13.99 -3.83
C ASP A 133 -6.99 -14.22 -2.38
N TYR A 134 -5.85 -14.89 -2.19
CA TYR A 134 -5.28 -15.12 -0.88
C TYR A 134 -4.92 -13.82 -0.17
N VAL A 135 -4.22 -12.90 -0.85
CA VAL A 135 -3.83 -11.60 -0.28
C VAL A 135 -5.07 -10.77 0.04
N ALA A 136 -6.06 -10.72 -0.85
CA ALA A 136 -7.32 -9.99 -0.60
C ALA A 136 -8.00 -10.48 0.70
N LYS A 137 -7.98 -11.79 0.95
CA LYS A 137 -8.47 -12.38 2.19
C LYS A 137 -7.62 -11.97 3.40
N GLN A 138 -6.29 -11.99 3.28
CA GLN A 138 -5.40 -11.55 4.36
C GLN A 138 -5.59 -10.07 4.70
N ASN A 139 -5.79 -9.22 3.71
CA ASN A 139 -6.04 -7.80 3.89
C ASN A 139 -7.32 -7.51 4.70
N GLN A 140 -8.27 -8.46 4.73
CA GLN A 140 -9.50 -8.36 5.51
C GLN A 140 -9.36 -8.96 6.93
N SER A 141 -8.22 -9.54 7.28
CA SER A 141 -8.00 -10.10 8.61
C SER A 141 -7.92 -9.03 9.70
N GLU A 142 -8.26 -9.41 10.92
CA GLU A 142 -8.33 -8.48 12.06
C GLU A 142 -7.00 -7.78 12.33
N ASP A 143 -5.89 -8.52 12.31
CA ASP A 143 -4.56 -7.99 12.57
C ASP A 143 -4.11 -6.97 11.51
N VAL A 144 -4.35 -7.25 10.24
CA VAL A 144 -4.03 -6.32 9.15
C VAL A 144 -4.90 -5.05 9.22
N LYS A 145 -6.21 -5.21 9.48
CA LYS A 145 -7.10 -4.06 9.69
C LYS A 145 -6.68 -3.21 10.88
N LEU A 146 -6.27 -3.85 11.98
CA LEU A 146 -5.78 -3.14 13.15
C LEU A 146 -4.54 -2.29 12.82
N LEU A 147 -3.56 -2.86 12.11
CA LEU A 147 -2.39 -2.12 11.66
C LEU A 147 -2.76 -0.98 10.71
N SER A 148 -3.61 -1.25 9.72
CA SER A 148 -4.09 -0.26 8.75
C SER A 148 -4.82 0.91 9.43
N ASN A 149 -5.72 0.63 10.36
CA ASN A 149 -6.43 1.66 11.10
C ASN A 149 -5.51 2.56 11.91
N GLN A 150 -4.47 2.01 12.51
CA GLN A 150 -3.47 2.79 13.25
C GLN A 150 -2.67 3.72 12.34
N VAL A 151 -2.25 3.22 11.17
CA VAL A 151 -1.54 4.04 10.18
C VAL A 151 -2.44 5.15 9.67
N ASN A 152 -3.67 4.84 9.31
CA ASN A 152 -4.64 5.82 8.82
C ASN A 152 -4.96 6.90 9.85
N GLU A 153 -5.11 6.54 11.12
CA GLU A 153 -5.34 7.50 12.19
C GLU A 153 -4.15 8.46 12.36
N ARG A 154 -2.92 7.95 12.34
CA ARG A 154 -1.72 8.80 12.40
C ARG A 154 -1.61 9.71 11.18
N LEU A 155 -1.93 9.21 9.98
CA LEU A 155 -1.93 10.03 8.78
C LEU A 155 -2.98 11.13 8.85
N ARG A 156 -4.19 10.81 9.31
CA ARG A 156 -5.27 11.80 9.52
C ARG A 156 -4.82 12.90 10.46
N GLN A 157 -4.21 12.57 11.60
CA GLN A 157 -3.66 13.53 12.55
C GLN A 157 -2.57 14.41 11.92
N GLY A 158 -1.68 13.84 11.12
CA GLY A 158 -0.65 14.57 10.40
C GLY A 158 -1.24 15.58 9.40
N ILE A 159 -2.22 15.17 8.63
CA ILE A 159 -2.93 16.02 7.66
C ILE A 159 -3.70 17.15 8.37
N GLU A 160 -4.34 16.87 9.51
CA GLU A 160 -5.04 17.89 10.30
C GLU A 160 -4.09 18.93 10.92
N SER A 161 -2.88 18.51 11.27
CA SER A 161 -1.88 19.37 11.92
C SER A 161 -1.02 20.19 10.95
N ASP A 162 -0.94 19.79 9.68
CA ASP A 162 -0.06 20.40 8.69
C ASP A 162 -0.80 20.70 7.38
N THR A 163 -1.06 21.97 7.11
CA THR A 163 -1.80 22.42 5.92
C THR A 163 -1.02 22.19 4.61
N VAL A 164 0.31 22.16 4.66
CA VAL A 164 1.14 21.87 3.49
C VAL A 164 1.01 20.40 3.13
N LEU A 165 1.09 19.51 4.14
CA LEU A 165 0.87 18.08 3.96
C LEU A 165 -0.55 17.79 3.44
N ALA A 166 -1.56 18.46 4.00
CA ALA A 166 -2.94 18.36 3.52
C ALA A 166 -3.08 18.74 2.04
N GLY A 167 -2.38 19.78 1.60
CA GLY A 167 -2.34 20.21 0.20
C GLY A 167 -1.75 19.13 -0.71
N ILE A 168 -0.63 18.52 -0.33
CA ILE A 168 -0.01 17.42 -1.08
C ILE A 168 -0.96 16.24 -1.24
N TYR A 169 -1.60 15.80 -0.16
CA TYR A 169 -2.55 14.67 -0.23
C TYR A 169 -3.79 14.99 -1.07
N LYS A 170 -4.26 16.23 -1.06
CA LYS A 170 -5.34 16.68 -1.94
C LYS A 170 -4.91 16.59 -3.41
N ASP A 171 -3.70 17.03 -3.74
CA ASP A 171 -3.17 16.99 -5.10
C ASP A 171 -2.95 15.55 -5.58
N LEU A 172 -2.43 14.68 -4.72
CA LEU A 172 -2.27 13.25 -5.02
C LEU A 172 -3.61 12.56 -5.27
N ARG A 173 -4.65 12.85 -4.48
CA ARG A 173 -6.01 12.31 -4.72
C ARG A 173 -6.59 12.81 -6.03
N ASN A 174 -6.42 14.06 -6.37
CA ASN A 174 -6.88 14.62 -7.64
C ASN A 174 -6.13 14.00 -8.83
N GLY A 175 -4.83 13.77 -8.70
CA GLY A 175 -4.02 13.06 -9.69
C GLY A 175 -4.46 11.59 -9.87
N ALA A 176 -4.75 10.89 -8.79
CA ALA A 176 -5.25 9.51 -8.82
C ALA A 176 -6.61 9.39 -9.53
N VAL A 177 -7.51 10.36 -9.34
CA VAL A 177 -8.81 10.40 -10.04
C VAL A 177 -8.65 10.56 -11.55
N VAL A 178 -7.63 11.29 -12.01
CA VAL A 178 -7.36 11.45 -13.46
C VAL A 178 -6.79 10.17 -14.07
N HIS A 179 -6.01 9.39 -13.31
CA HIS A 179 -5.41 8.13 -13.79
C HIS A 179 -6.35 6.92 -13.69
N SER A 180 -7.34 6.93 -12.80
CA SER A 180 -8.30 5.82 -12.66
C SER A 180 -9.35 5.73 -13.77
N SER A 181 -9.36 6.68 -14.70
CA SER A 181 -10.24 6.64 -15.88
C SER A 181 -9.61 5.95 -17.10
N GLU A 182 -8.34 5.57 -17.04
CA GLU A 182 -7.64 4.86 -18.12
C GLU A 182 -6.81 3.71 -17.54
N GLU A 183 -7.34 2.48 -17.71
CA GLU A 183 -6.72 1.18 -17.47
C GLU A 183 -6.53 0.74 -16.00
N GLU A 184 -7.36 -0.23 -15.61
CA GLU A 184 -7.10 -1.17 -14.52
C GLU A 184 -5.85 -2.00 -14.83
N THR A 185 -4.68 -1.50 -14.48
CA THR A 185 -3.51 -2.34 -14.25
C THR A 185 -3.21 -2.29 -12.76
N GLU A 186 -3.61 -3.34 -12.07
CA GLU A 186 -3.25 -3.59 -10.68
C GLU A 186 -1.74 -3.75 -10.56
N THR A 187 -1.05 -2.65 -10.38
CA THR A 187 0.30 -2.68 -9.82
C THR A 187 0.16 -2.68 -8.31
N GLY A 188 0.77 -3.64 -7.64
CA GLY A 188 0.72 -3.80 -6.17
C GLY A 188 1.44 -2.71 -5.37
N ASP A 189 1.50 -1.50 -5.89
CA ASP A 189 1.95 -0.31 -5.18
C ASP A 189 0.73 0.43 -4.62
N SER A 190 0.08 -0.20 -3.65
CA SER A 190 -1.03 0.41 -2.92
C SER A 190 -0.49 1.38 -1.89
N THR A 191 -0.29 2.61 -2.29
CA THR A 191 -0.34 3.73 -1.36
C THR A 191 -1.69 3.64 -0.64
N VAL A 192 -1.70 3.54 0.69
CA VAL A 192 -2.93 3.48 1.46
C VAL A 192 -3.78 4.70 1.10
N ILE A 193 -4.83 4.47 0.34
CA ILE A 193 -5.87 5.47 0.10
C ILE A 193 -6.69 5.49 1.38
N LEU A 194 -6.80 6.67 2.00
CA LEU A 194 -7.73 6.89 3.09
C LEU A 194 -9.13 6.51 2.61
N GLU A 195 -9.63 5.34 3.00
CA GLU A 195 -11.05 5.07 2.91
C GLU A 195 -11.73 6.05 3.86
N GLU A 196 -12.49 6.99 3.31
CA GLU A 196 -13.40 7.79 4.12
C GLU A 196 -14.41 6.83 4.74
N GLU A 197 -14.33 6.66 6.06
CA GLU A 197 -15.42 6.03 6.79
C GLU A 197 -16.71 6.82 6.54
N GLY A 198 -17.63 6.14 5.81
CA GLY A 198 -19.06 6.28 5.97
C GLY A 198 -19.62 7.70 5.93
N GLY A 199 -19.82 8.22 4.76
CA GLY A 199 -21.02 9.01 4.56
C GLY A 199 -22.23 8.15 4.90
N GLU A 200 -22.97 8.55 5.92
CA GLU A 200 -24.26 7.97 6.30
C GLU A 200 -25.11 7.72 5.07
N GLY A 201 -25.59 6.48 4.94
CA GLY A 201 -26.48 6.07 3.87
C GLY A 201 -27.70 6.99 3.80
N GLN A 202 -27.77 7.84 2.81
CA GLN A 202 -29.06 8.34 2.36
C GLN A 202 -29.76 7.16 1.69
N GLU A 203 -30.74 6.63 2.40
CA GLU A 203 -31.81 5.84 1.81
C GLU A 203 -32.43 6.63 0.67
N ASN A 204 -32.02 6.35 -0.54
CA ASN A 204 -32.73 6.77 -1.71
C ASN A 204 -33.87 5.76 -1.94
N GLY A 205 -35.05 6.11 -1.48
CA GLY A 205 -36.29 5.41 -1.79
C GLY A 205 -36.43 5.26 -3.28
N GLY A 206 -36.25 4.05 -3.76
CA GLY A 206 -36.61 3.68 -5.13
C GLY A 206 -38.11 3.86 -5.34
N PRO A 207 -38.55 4.24 -6.56
CA PRO A 207 -39.95 4.43 -6.83
C PRO A 207 -40.71 3.11 -6.72
N GLN A 208 -41.77 3.12 -5.91
CA GLN A 208 -42.77 2.06 -5.89
C GLN A 208 -43.37 1.89 -7.26
N PRO A 209 -43.58 0.65 -7.73
CA PRO A 209 -44.38 0.43 -8.91
C PRO A 209 -45.84 0.73 -8.56
N SER A 210 -46.42 1.66 -9.30
CA SER A 210 -47.82 1.99 -9.31
C SER A 210 -48.65 0.74 -9.61
N GLN A 211 -49.53 0.37 -8.70
CA GLN A 211 -50.62 -0.56 -8.95
C GLN A 211 -51.61 0.16 -9.86
N ASP A 212 -51.84 -0.42 -11.02
CA ASP A 212 -52.88 -0.06 -11.94
C ASP A 212 -54.20 -0.72 -11.49
N PRO A 213 -55.28 0.00 -11.26
CA PRO A 213 -56.58 -0.60 -10.98
C PRO A 213 -57.44 -0.51 -12.24
N SER A 214 -57.55 -1.62 -12.93
CA SER A 214 -58.64 -1.86 -13.88
C SER A 214 -58.56 -3.32 -14.33
N ALA A 215 -59.56 -4.02 -14.49
CA ALA A 215 -60.94 -3.68 -14.81
C ALA A 215 -61.81 -4.86 -14.48
N ASP A 216 -62.92 -4.47 -14.03
CA ASP A 216 -64.17 -5.18 -14.02
C ASP A 216 -64.67 -5.40 -15.45
N GLY A 217 -65.26 -6.59 -15.74
CA GLY A 217 -65.85 -6.91 -16.98
C GLY A 217 -66.26 -8.36 -17.08
#